data_aa8b4f63c44e099f80478b144e8595ce
#
_entry.id   aa8b4f63c44e099f80478b144e8595ce
#
_cell.length_a   1.000
_cell.length_b   1.000
_cell.length_c   1.000
_cell.angle_alpha   90.00
_cell.angle_beta   90.00
_cell.angle_gamma   90.00
#
_symmetry.space_group_name_H-M   'P 1'
#
loop_
_entity.id
_entity.type
_entity.pdbx_description
1 polymer ?
#
loop_
_entity_poly.entity_id
_entity_poly.type
_entity_poly.pdbx_seq_one_letter_code
_entity_poly.pdbx_strand_id
1 'polypeptide(L)'
;MLKTRFLIEINWLLFLCQKYPNYFSKLSNQSKNKIIKFRDSFDDKSVLEIKKIEKVTNHDVKAVEYYIKNFFKKDKVLNKYIHLIHFGLTSEDINSLSYAIMINDGLKVYEKDLKNLNTNLKKLSSKWSNIPLLSRTHGQAASPTTIGTVSYTHL
;
A
#
# COMPACT_ATOMS: atom_id res chain seq x y z
N MET A 1 1.17 0.77 7.55
CA MET A 1 0.05 -0.07 8.02
C MET A 1 -1.10 0.72 8.65
N LEU A 2 -0.93 1.53 9.72
CA LEU A 2 -2.06 2.26 10.33
C LEU A 2 -2.80 3.17 9.35
N LYS A 3 -2.07 3.93 8.53
CA LYS A 3 -2.66 4.75 7.46
C LYS A 3 -3.50 3.93 6.49
N THR A 4 -3.03 2.76 6.08
CA THR A 4 -3.74 1.90 5.12
C THR A 4 -5.04 1.38 5.72
N ARG A 5 -5.01 0.90 6.98
CA ARG A 5 -6.21 0.47 7.72
C ARG A 5 -7.21 1.61 7.85
N PHE A 6 -6.75 2.80 8.23
CA PHE A 6 -7.59 3.99 8.33
C PHE A 6 -8.26 4.34 6.98
N LEU A 7 -7.49 4.32 5.89
CA LEU A 7 -8.03 4.59 4.54
C LEU A 7 -9.09 3.56 4.12
N ILE A 8 -8.87 2.29 4.45
CA ILE A 8 -9.82 1.21 4.13
C ILE A 8 -11.14 1.42 4.87
N GLU A 9 -11.12 1.69 6.16
CA GLU A 9 -12.31 1.97 6.97
C GLU A 9 -13.13 3.14 6.42
N ILE A 10 -12.46 4.26 6.10
CA ILE A 10 -13.12 5.43 5.55
C ILE A 10 -13.68 5.16 4.15
N ASN A 11 -12.92 4.51 3.28
CA ASN A 11 -13.37 4.20 1.93
C ASN A 11 -14.52 3.18 1.93
N TRP A 12 -14.50 2.21 2.87
CA TRP A 12 -15.61 1.27 3.04
C TRP A 12 -16.90 1.99 3.42
N LEU A 13 -16.86 2.89 4.40
CA LEU A 13 -18.01 3.71 4.79
C LEU A 13 -18.55 4.51 3.59
N LEU A 14 -17.68 5.17 2.84
CA LEU A 14 -18.05 5.92 1.64
C LEU A 14 -18.70 5.02 0.59
N PHE A 15 -18.15 3.82 0.39
CA PHE A 15 -18.68 2.81 -0.54
C PHE A 15 -20.08 2.35 -0.12
N LEU A 16 -20.30 2.01 1.13
CA LEU A 16 -21.59 1.58 1.64
C LEU A 16 -22.68 2.64 1.39
N CYS A 17 -22.41 3.89 1.74
CA CYS A 17 -23.35 5.00 1.54
C CYS A 17 -23.62 5.32 0.06
N GLN A 18 -22.63 5.08 -0.80
CA GLN A 18 -22.78 5.33 -2.24
C GLN A 18 -23.51 4.18 -2.94
N LYS A 19 -23.15 2.93 -2.63
CA LYS A 19 -23.66 1.75 -3.32
C LYS A 19 -25.03 1.33 -2.83
N TYR A 20 -25.31 1.55 -1.55
CA TYR A 20 -26.53 1.10 -0.89
C TYR A 20 -27.26 2.25 -0.17
N PRO A 21 -27.63 3.35 -0.87
CA PRO A 21 -28.19 4.55 -0.24
C PRO A 21 -29.53 4.32 0.46
N ASN A 22 -30.29 3.29 0.04
CA ASN A 22 -31.57 2.93 0.64
C ASN A 22 -31.41 2.26 2.03
N TYR A 23 -30.24 1.65 2.30
CA TYR A 23 -29.97 0.97 3.57
C TYR A 23 -29.14 1.83 4.52
N PHE A 24 -28.17 2.62 4.00
CA PHE A 24 -27.16 3.30 4.81
C PHE A 24 -27.28 4.82 4.82
N SER A 25 -28.35 5.38 4.30
CA SER A 25 -28.58 6.82 4.15
C SER A 25 -27.57 7.49 3.18
N LYS A 26 -28.08 8.17 2.21
CA LYS A 26 -27.27 8.91 1.24
C LYS A 26 -26.47 10.01 1.94
N LEU A 27 -25.15 10.04 1.70
CA LEU A 27 -24.29 11.12 2.17
C LEU A 27 -24.65 12.44 1.46
N SER A 28 -24.85 13.50 2.24
CA SER A 28 -24.87 14.85 1.68
C SER A 28 -23.49 15.22 1.15
N ASN A 29 -23.42 16.13 0.17
CA ASN A 29 -22.13 16.63 -0.33
C ASN A 29 -21.27 17.22 0.81
N GLN A 30 -21.90 17.89 1.78
CA GLN A 30 -21.20 18.40 2.96
C GLN A 30 -20.58 17.28 3.80
N SER A 31 -21.35 16.21 4.10
CA SER A 31 -20.83 15.05 4.85
C SER A 31 -19.69 14.37 4.12
N LYS A 32 -19.86 14.12 2.81
CA LYS A 32 -18.85 13.51 1.97
C LYS A 32 -17.54 14.31 1.97
N ASN A 33 -17.62 15.63 1.77
CA ASN A 33 -16.45 16.49 1.76
C ASN A 33 -15.73 16.52 3.12
N LYS A 34 -16.46 16.51 4.23
CA LYS A 34 -15.87 16.42 5.58
C LYS A 34 -15.12 15.10 5.79
N ILE A 35 -15.72 13.97 5.36
CA ILE A 35 -15.09 12.64 5.47
C ILE A 35 -13.83 12.58 4.61
N ILE A 36 -13.87 13.09 3.39
CA ILE A 36 -12.71 13.13 2.48
C ILE A 36 -11.60 14.01 3.08
N LYS A 37 -11.92 15.20 3.58
CA LYS A 37 -10.94 16.06 4.25
C LYS A 37 -10.30 15.36 5.46
N PHE A 38 -11.09 14.68 6.26
CA PHE A 38 -10.57 13.91 7.40
C PHE A 38 -9.66 12.76 6.93
N ARG A 39 -10.06 12.03 5.87
CA ARG A 39 -9.23 10.98 5.28
C ARG A 39 -7.87 11.52 4.82
N ASP A 40 -7.89 12.65 4.13
CA ASP A 40 -6.69 13.22 3.51
C ASP A 40 -5.80 13.98 4.52
N SER A 41 -6.32 14.29 5.71
CA SER A 41 -5.57 14.92 6.82
C SER A 41 -4.78 13.94 7.70
N PHE A 42 -4.75 12.64 7.36
CA PHE A 42 -4.04 11.64 8.17
C PHE A 42 -2.53 11.88 8.19
N ASP A 43 -2.00 12.15 9.37
CA ASP A 43 -0.61 12.53 9.62
C ASP A 43 0.02 11.74 10.80
N ASP A 44 1.23 12.12 11.20
CA ASP A 44 1.92 11.50 12.33
C ASP A 44 1.21 11.72 13.67
N LYS A 45 0.47 12.83 13.83
CA LYS A 45 -0.33 13.06 15.04
C LYS A 45 -1.47 12.05 15.11
N SER A 46 -2.11 11.75 13.98
CA SER A 46 -3.13 10.71 13.85
C SER A 46 -2.58 9.35 14.28
N VAL A 47 -1.36 9.01 13.87
CA VAL A 47 -0.67 7.77 14.28
C VAL A 47 -0.47 7.73 15.80
N LEU A 48 -0.01 8.82 16.40
CA LEU A 48 0.22 8.90 17.84
C LEU A 48 -1.10 8.77 18.64
N GLU A 49 -2.19 9.37 18.17
CA GLU A 49 -3.51 9.23 18.81
C GLU A 49 -4.01 7.79 18.73
N ILE A 50 -3.92 7.14 17.56
CA ILE A 50 -4.28 5.73 17.41
C ILE A 50 -3.45 4.85 18.34
N LYS A 51 -2.14 5.09 18.46
CA LYS A 51 -1.26 4.33 19.37
C LYS A 51 -1.62 4.53 20.85
N LYS A 52 -2.10 5.70 21.25
CA LYS A 52 -2.63 5.91 22.62
C LYS A 52 -3.89 5.08 22.86
N ILE A 53 -4.80 5.02 21.89
CA ILE A 53 -6.02 4.20 21.98
C ILE A 53 -5.65 2.71 22.03
N GLU A 54 -4.71 2.28 21.18
CA GLU A 54 -4.25 0.88 21.11
C GLU A 54 -3.69 0.39 22.47
N LYS A 55 -2.95 1.24 23.19
CA LYS A 55 -2.44 0.90 24.54
C LYS A 55 -3.56 0.57 25.55
N VAL A 56 -4.75 1.13 25.35
CA VAL A 56 -5.90 0.90 26.23
C VAL A 56 -6.73 -0.27 25.73
N THR A 57 -6.94 -0.39 24.44
CA THR A 57 -7.79 -1.41 23.83
C THR A 57 -7.10 -2.76 23.66
N ASN A 58 -5.77 -2.78 23.69
CA ASN A 58 -4.95 -3.96 23.34
C ASN A 58 -5.30 -4.57 21.99
N HIS A 59 -5.80 -3.74 21.06
CA HIS A 59 -6.23 -4.20 19.73
C HIS A 59 -6.00 -3.11 18.68
N ASP A 60 -5.16 -3.40 17.71
CA ASP A 60 -4.67 -2.45 16.71
C ASP A 60 -5.75 -1.96 15.73
N VAL A 61 -6.55 -2.87 15.15
CA VAL A 61 -7.64 -2.49 14.22
C VAL A 61 -8.74 -1.75 14.98
N LYS A 62 -9.07 -2.21 16.20
CA LYS A 62 -10.07 -1.57 17.06
C LYS A 62 -9.67 -0.15 17.44
N ALA A 63 -8.38 0.10 17.61
CA ALA A 63 -7.87 1.44 17.89
C ALA A 63 -8.12 2.40 16.71
N VAL A 64 -7.96 1.94 15.48
CA VAL A 64 -8.29 2.71 14.26
C VAL A 64 -9.78 3.02 14.21
N GLU A 65 -10.63 2.02 14.45
CA GLU A 65 -12.08 2.19 14.52
C GLU A 65 -12.48 3.26 15.54
N TYR A 66 -11.94 3.19 16.77
CA TYR A 66 -12.24 4.18 17.81
C TYR A 66 -11.70 5.58 17.48
N TYR A 67 -10.55 5.69 16.85
CA TYR A 67 -10.05 6.97 16.38
C TYR A 67 -11.03 7.65 15.41
N ILE A 68 -11.55 6.90 14.43
CA ILE A 68 -12.54 7.40 13.47
C ILE A 68 -13.85 7.74 14.19
N LYS A 69 -14.33 6.86 15.06
CA LYS A 69 -15.55 7.10 15.86
C LYS A 69 -15.45 8.36 16.73
N ASN A 70 -14.29 8.60 17.34
CA ASN A 70 -14.06 9.79 18.15
C ASN A 70 -14.10 11.08 17.32
N PHE A 71 -13.61 11.05 16.10
CA PHE A 71 -13.75 12.18 15.18
C PHE A 71 -15.22 12.41 14.79
N PHE A 72 -15.95 11.36 14.45
CA PHE A 72 -17.36 11.45 14.05
C PHE A 72 -18.27 11.92 15.18
N LYS A 73 -18.01 11.51 16.43
CA LYS A 73 -18.77 11.95 17.62
C LYS A 73 -18.73 13.46 17.83
N LYS A 74 -17.63 14.11 17.47
CA LYS A 74 -17.44 15.56 17.65
C LYS A 74 -18.20 16.40 16.61
N ASP A 75 -18.63 15.80 15.50
CA ASP A 75 -19.32 16.49 14.42
C ASP A 75 -20.80 16.07 14.34
N LYS A 76 -21.71 17.02 14.58
CA LYS A 76 -23.16 16.77 14.57
C LYS A 76 -23.67 16.16 13.24
N VAL A 77 -23.00 16.46 12.12
CA VAL A 77 -23.39 15.98 10.79
C VAL A 77 -22.89 14.57 10.56
N LEU A 78 -21.68 14.23 11.07
CA LEU A 78 -21.04 12.92 10.86
C LEU A 78 -21.49 11.88 11.90
N ASN A 79 -21.91 12.32 13.08
CA ASN A 79 -22.28 11.42 14.19
C ASN A 79 -23.36 10.38 13.79
N LYS A 80 -24.29 10.74 12.91
CA LYS A 80 -25.32 9.83 12.42
C LYS A 80 -24.79 8.64 11.60
N TYR A 81 -23.55 8.71 11.09
CA TYR A 81 -22.92 7.64 10.32
C TYR A 81 -21.95 6.79 11.15
N ILE A 82 -21.84 7.04 12.45
CA ILE A 82 -20.87 6.38 13.33
C ILE A 82 -21.04 4.86 13.38
N HIS A 83 -22.27 4.37 13.22
CA HIS A 83 -22.61 2.94 13.23
C HIS A 83 -22.15 2.22 11.94
N LEU A 84 -21.80 2.96 10.89
CA LEU A 84 -21.29 2.42 9.64
C LEU A 84 -19.77 2.18 9.65
N ILE A 85 -19.06 2.71 10.66
CA ILE A 85 -17.64 2.49 10.82
C ILE A 85 -17.44 1.03 11.23
N HIS A 86 -16.63 0.30 10.44
CA HIS A 86 -16.37 -1.13 10.60
C HIS A 86 -17.61 -2.03 10.39
N PHE A 87 -18.65 -1.51 9.73
CA PHE A 87 -19.89 -2.26 9.53
C PHE A 87 -19.67 -3.44 8.58
N GLY A 88 -20.03 -4.66 9.04
CA GLY A 88 -19.93 -5.87 8.25
C GLY A 88 -18.51 -6.35 7.96
N LEU A 89 -17.50 -5.80 8.63
CA LEU A 89 -16.10 -6.18 8.50
C LEU A 89 -15.60 -6.91 9.74
N THR A 90 -14.59 -7.75 9.54
CA THR A 90 -13.72 -8.28 10.59
C THR A 90 -12.36 -7.56 10.55
N SER A 91 -11.59 -7.71 11.62
CA SER A 91 -10.22 -7.18 11.65
C SER A 91 -9.36 -7.75 10.52
N GLU A 92 -9.61 -9.00 10.13
CA GLU A 92 -8.84 -9.65 9.08
C GLU A 92 -9.16 -9.10 7.69
N ASP A 93 -10.38 -8.67 7.42
CA ASP A 93 -10.72 -7.99 6.17
C ASP A 93 -9.88 -6.72 5.99
N ILE A 94 -9.74 -5.94 7.07
CA ILE A 94 -8.92 -4.74 7.09
C ILE A 94 -7.43 -5.06 6.94
N ASN A 95 -6.95 -6.09 7.64
CA ASN A 95 -5.56 -6.51 7.60
C ASN A 95 -5.16 -7.02 6.22
N SER A 96 -5.92 -7.96 5.66
CA SER A 96 -5.65 -8.57 4.36
C SER A 96 -5.60 -7.53 3.25
N LEU A 97 -6.56 -6.60 3.21
CA LEU A 97 -6.57 -5.52 2.23
C LEU A 97 -5.42 -4.53 2.45
N SER A 98 -5.07 -4.24 3.71
CA SER A 98 -3.91 -3.40 4.03
C SER A 98 -2.60 -4.01 3.55
N TYR A 99 -2.41 -5.31 3.76
CA TYR A 99 -1.24 -6.03 3.26
C TYR A 99 -1.19 -6.03 1.73
N ALA A 100 -2.30 -6.30 1.06
CA ALA A 100 -2.37 -6.30 -0.40
C ALA A 100 -1.94 -4.94 -0.99
N ILE A 101 -2.43 -3.82 -0.42
CA ILE A 101 -2.06 -2.47 -0.84
C ILE A 101 -0.57 -2.23 -0.61
N MET A 102 -0.06 -2.54 0.59
CA MET A 102 1.34 -2.31 0.95
C MET A 102 2.31 -3.15 0.11
N ILE A 103 1.99 -4.42 -0.14
CA ILE A 103 2.78 -5.31 -1.00
C ILE A 103 2.79 -4.76 -2.43
N ASN A 104 1.63 -4.39 -2.97
CA ASN A 104 1.56 -3.81 -4.32
C ASN A 104 2.41 -2.55 -4.47
N ASP A 105 2.40 -1.67 -3.46
CA ASP A 105 3.22 -0.46 -3.49
C ASP A 105 4.72 -0.78 -3.34
N GLY A 106 5.08 -1.73 -2.51
CA GLY A 106 6.46 -2.23 -2.39
C GLY A 106 6.96 -2.87 -3.68
N LEU A 107 6.12 -3.69 -4.34
CA LEU A 107 6.47 -4.32 -5.62
C LEU A 107 6.74 -3.30 -6.73
N LYS A 108 6.01 -2.19 -6.78
CA LYS A 108 6.27 -1.12 -7.76
C LYS A 108 7.69 -0.52 -7.61
N VAL A 109 8.15 -0.35 -6.37
CA VAL A 109 9.51 0.14 -6.11
C VAL A 109 10.53 -0.90 -6.55
N TYR A 110 10.34 -2.15 -6.15
CA TYR A 110 11.21 -3.26 -6.51
C TYR A 110 11.30 -3.48 -8.03
N GLU A 111 10.17 -3.45 -8.72
CA GLU A 111 10.11 -3.58 -10.19
C GLU A 111 10.89 -2.46 -10.90
N LYS A 112 10.79 -1.22 -10.39
CA LYS A 112 11.57 -0.09 -10.92
C LYS A 112 13.06 -0.35 -10.81
N ASP A 113 13.53 -0.83 -9.67
CA ASP A 113 14.97 -1.08 -9.46
C ASP A 113 15.46 -2.26 -10.29
N LEU A 114 14.68 -3.33 -10.44
CA LEU A 114 14.99 -4.43 -11.35
C LEU A 114 15.07 -3.98 -12.81
N LYS A 115 14.15 -3.14 -13.26
CA LYS A 115 14.18 -2.57 -14.62
C LYS A 115 15.45 -1.74 -14.84
N ASN A 116 15.87 -0.96 -13.84
CA ASN A 116 17.10 -0.17 -13.90
C ASN A 116 18.34 -1.08 -13.99
N LEU A 117 18.40 -2.11 -13.15
CA LEU A 117 19.48 -3.11 -13.17
C LEU A 117 19.58 -3.78 -14.55
N ASN A 118 18.46 -4.31 -15.04
CA ASN A 118 18.37 -4.97 -16.35
C ASN A 118 18.83 -4.03 -17.48
N THR A 119 18.39 -2.78 -17.46
CA THR A 119 18.80 -1.77 -18.44
C THR A 119 20.31 -1.52 -18.39
N ASN A 120 20.91 -1.43 -17.21
CA ASN A 120 22.34 -1.22 -17.06
C ASN A 120 23.13 -2.45 -17.53
N LEU A 121 22.69 -3.65 -17.21
CA LEU A 121 23.31 -4.89 -17.67
C LEU A 121 23.28 -5.00 -19.22
N LYS A 122 22.14 -4.68 -19.85
CA LYS A 122 22.03 -4.63 -21.32
C LYS A 122 22.98 -3.61 -21.96
N LYS A 123 23.11 -2.42 -21.35
CA LYS A 123 24.08 -1.41 -21.84
C LYS A 123 25.52 -1.92 -21.73
N LEU A 124 25.90 -2.57 -20.63
CA LEU A 124 27.23 -3.15 -20.46
C LEU A 124 27.47 -4.30 -21.43
N SER A 125 26.50 -5.19 -21.63
CA SER A 125 26.56 -6.27 -22.60
C SER A 125 26.82 -5.74 -24.00
N SER A 126 26.06 -4.73 -24.44
CA SER A 126 26.27 -4.09 -25.76
C SER A 126 27.63 -3.39 -25.87
N LYS A 127 28.03 -2.67 -24.80
CA LYS A 127 29.34 -1.97 -24.78
C LYS A 127 30.54 -2.92 -24.95
N TRP A 128 30.42 -4.13 -24.37
CA TRP A 128 31.52 -5.12 -24.36
C TRP A 128 31.28 -6.29 -25.33
N SER A 129 30.33 -6.18 -26.24
CA SER A 129 29.98 -7.24 -27.18
C SER A 129 31.12 -7.64 -28.10
N ASN A 130 32.05 -6.71 -28.41
CA ASN A 130 33.17 -6.94 -29.30
C ASN A 130 34.51 -7.18 -28.55
N ILE A 131 34.50 -7.27 -27.23
CA ILE A 131 35.73 -7.53 -26.46
C ILE A 131 35.87 -9.05 -26.30
N PRO A 132 36.91 -9.66 -26.93
CA PRO A 132 37.13 -11.09 -26.86
C PRO A 132 37.49 -11.52 -25.44
N LEU A 133 36.96 -12.66 -25.03
CA LEU A 133 37.23 -13.30 -23.75
C LEU A 133 37.47 -14.78 -23.96
N LEU A 134 38.51 -15.31 -23.36
CA LEU A 134 38.72 -16.75 -23.29
C LEU A 134 37.87 -17.32 -22.14
N SER A 135 36.84 -18.08 -22.49
CA SER A 135 36.04 -18.79 -21.50
C SER A 135 36.87 -19.87 -20.79
N ARG A 136 36.50 -20.14 -19.54
CA ARG A 136 37.10 -21.20 -18.73
C ARG A 136 36.00 -22.06 -18.13
N THR A 137 36.24 -23.39 -18.10
CA THR A 137 35.37 -24.34 -17.39
C THR A 137 36.27 -25.26 -16.59
N HIS A 138 35.97 -25.51 -15.32
CA HIS A 138 36.79 -26.30 -14.41
C HIS A 138 38.27 -25.87 -14.36
N GLY A 139 38.53 -24.55 -14.49
CA GLY A 139 39.90 -24.01 -14.51
C GLY A 139 40.65 -24.15 -15.84
N GLN A 140 40.07 -24.81 -16.86
CA GLN A 140 40.67 -25.06 -18.17
C GLN A 140 40.10 -24.10 -19.25
N ALA A 141 40.87 -23.82 -20.27
CA ALA A 141 40.45 -23.03 -21.42
C ALA A 141 39.25 -23.72 -22.15
N ALA A 142 38.24 -22.93 -22.48
CA ALA A 142 37.08 -23.34 -23.26
C ALA A 142 36.94 -22.46 -24.50
N SER A 143 35.82 -22.55 -25.22
CA SER A 143 35.57 -21.80 -26.44
C SER A 143 35.70 -20.30 -26.25
N PRO A 144 36.37 -19.56 -27.13
CA PRO A 144 36.40 -18.10 -27.09
C PRO A 144 34.99 -17.51 -27.18
N THR A 145 34.76 -16.42 -26.45
CA THR A 145 33.49 -15.69 -26.40
C THR A 145 33.76 -14.20 -26.29
N THR A 146 32.76 -13.41 -25.95
CA THR A 146 32.92 -11.99 -25.62
C THR A 146 32.41 -11.69 -24.22
N ILE A 147 32.87 -10.63 -23.59
CA ILE A 147 32.38 -10.16 -22.30
C ILE A 147 30.85 -9.89 -22.36
N GLY A 148 30.40 -9.33 -23.50
CA GLY A 148 28.99 -9.04 -23.71
C GLY A 148 28.09 -10.27 -23.75
N THR A 149 28.58 -11.39 -24.31
CA THR A 149 27.81 -12.65 -24.38
C THR A 149 27.53 -13.23 -22.99
N VAL A 150 28.49 -13.18 -22.09
CA VAL A 150 28.31 -13.67 -20.71
C VAL A 150 27.18 -12.87 -20.01
N SER A 151 27.14 -11.57 -20.20
CA SER A 151 26.09 -10.72 -19.61
C SER A 151 24.72 -11.00 -20.23
N TYR A 152 24.64 -11.32 -21.52
CA TYR A 152 23.38 -11.59 -22.22
C TYR A 152 22.72 -12.91 -21.79
N THR A 153 23.50 -13.91 -21.43
CA THR A 153 22.99 -15.25 -21.09
C THR A 153 22.11 -15.26 -19.82
N HIS A 154 22.20 -14.22 -19.00
CA HIS A 154 21.49 -14.09 -17.71
C HIS A 154 20.44 -12.96 -17.69
N LEU A 155 20.13 -12.37 -18.84
CA LEU A 155 19.13 -11.33 -19.03
C LEU A 155 17.87 -11.87 -19.70
#